data_e6c75ff54feb45fd7a1ebde401ec256d
#
_entry.id   e6c75ff54feb45fd7a1ebde401ec256d
#
_cell.length_a   1.000
_cell.length_b   1.000
_cell.length_c   1.000
_cell.angle_alpha   90.00
_cell.angle_beta   90.00
_cell.angle_gamma   90.00
#
_symmetry.space_group_name_H-M   'P 1'
#
loop_
_entity.id
_entity.type
_entity.pdbx_description
1 polymer ?
#
loop_
_entity_poly.entity_id
_entity_poly.type
_entity_poly.pdbx_seq_one_letter_code
_entity_poly.pdbx_strand_id
1 'polypeptide(L)'
;SSVSSNTQFSFLSVDNDTPGFAVSGISDNTTEAGGSATFTVALTARPALGSNVVLEIASSDNGTTAYDGNDPGEGSPNPSSLTFNYSNWNNPQTVTITGKDDNQLDGDTSYQIFFTDNDTLTTDDHFDTGACSTCPPDNITLFNIDNDSAGIVVTPTSGLFTGEDGTAATFSVKLISRPKDNENVVLNVFSHDNGTDSIPPTGYGSDPGEGFPNPTTLTFTSSFDNGTQPQIVTVTGRDDYYDEDNVTYIVSLSVEAASTQDEYDSIVPDNVTLVNIDNDTSGFVYGNISDNISENGSISIFTVRLDSRPIGTERVVIIPSSSDVSEGTIQPNILIFSNSNWQNPQTVTVSGINDDIDDDNQTITIFLDNKITANNFVELVTTDPKYIPPSSSYNGYYPYNPSVYDNGSYRIQLINVDDDNASIEVSSLSDNYTTESGGTSFFTIRLTSEPLGAVQISVSSDNISEGVVTPSTPTFTASNWNINQTLTITGQDDTDEDGDIDYNIVFDSILSSDTKYQSLSLPDNISLFNKDDDSPNTPGYYITLPSNNTDENGIT
;
A
#
# COMPACT_ATOMS: atom_id res chain seq x y z
N SER A 1 78.49 -119.56 -14.98
CA SER A 1 78.40 -118.15 -14.96
C SER A 1 77.04 -117.75 -15.42
N SER A 2 76.31 -117.23 -14.54
CA SER A 2 75.00 -116.67 -14.76
C SER A 2 75.10 -115.17 -14.72
N VAL A 3 74.76 -114.56 -15.79
CA VAL A 3 74.54 -113.10 -15.83
C VAL A 3 73.09 -112.94 -15.64
N SER A 4 72.69 -112.39 -14.49
CA SER A 4 71.35 -111.88 -14.26
C SER A 4 71.28 -110.44 -14.77
N SER A 5 70.64 -110.29 -15.88
CA SER A 5 70.25 -108.88 -16.35
C SER A 5 69.07 -108.47 -15.58
N ASN A 6 69.25 -107.42 -14.74
CA ASN A 6 68.19 -106.77 -14.06
C ASN A 6 67.56 -105.77 -15.07
N THR A 7 66.49 -106.21 -15.69
CA THR A 7 65.70 -105.29 -16.57
C THR A 7 64.80 -104.43 -15.70
N GLN A 8 65.19 -103.19 -15.53
CA GLN A 8 64.39 -102.19 -14.85
C GLN A 8 63.36 -101.64 -15.87
N PHE A 9 62.13 -101.93 -15.64
CA PHE A 9 61.02 -101.29 -16.40
C PHE A 9 60.65 -100.03 -15.74
N SER A 10 60.79 -98.89 -16.42
CA SER A 10 60.27 -97.63 -16.02
C SER A 10 58.89 -97.43 -16.66
N PHE A 11 57.91 -97.28 -15.85
CA PHE A 11 56.56 -96.79 -16.28
C PHE A 11 56.50 -95.32 -16.13
N LEU A 12 56.18 -94.63 -17.19
CA LEU A 12 55.87 -93.22 -17.16
C LEU A 12 54.35 -93.11 -16.88
N SER A 13 53.96 -92.55 -15.75
CA SER A 13 52.62 -92.12 -15.52
C SER A 13 52.47 -90.77 -16.22
N VAL A 14 51.56 -90.65 -17.18
CA VAL A 14 51.24 -89.42 -17.84
C VAL A 14 50.19 -88.72 -16.98
N ASP A 15 50.55 -87.52 -16.52
CA ASP A 15 49.63 -86.66 -15.81
C ASP A 15 48.59 -86.10 -16.82
N ASN A 16 47.33 -86.28 -16.51
CA ASN A 16 46.23 -85.78 -17.33
C ASN A 16 45.40 -84.65 -16.62
N ASP A 17 45.84 -84.25 -15.45
CA ASP A 17 45.23 -83.14 -14.73
C ASP A 17 45.74 -81.86 -15.33
N THR A 18 44.80 -80.87 -15.45
CA THR A 18 45.08 -79.51 -15.95
C THR A 18 44.86 -78.56 -14.83
N PRO A 19 45.90 -77.86 -14.34
CA PRO A 19 45.77 -76.84 -13.34
C PRO A 19 44.85 -75.67 -13.84
N GLY A 20 44.05 -75.11 -12.94
CA GLY A 20 43.16 -74.02 -13.24
C GLY A 20 42.09 -73.79 -12.16
N PHE A 21 41.27 -72.80 -12.39
CA PHE A 21 40.14 -72.43 -11.53
C PHE A 21 38.82 -72.79 -12.21
N ALA A 22 37.93 -73.43 -11.45
CA ALA A 22 36.56 -73.69 -11.82
C ALA A 22 35.67 -72.68 -11.10
N VAL A 23 35.16 -71.68 -11.82
CA VAL A 23 34.25 -70.66 -11.30
C VAL A 23 32.84 -71.02 -11.72
N SER A 24 31.87 -71.00 -10.78
CA SER A 24 30.46 -71.22 -11.10
C SER A 24 29.85 -69.93 -11.78
N GLY A 25 28.72 -70.10 -12.44
CA GLY A 25 27.93 -68.94 -12.86
C GLY A 25 27.51 -68.11 -11.66
N ILE A 26 27.39 -66.79 -11.87
CA ILE A 26 26.88 -65.86 -10.88
C ILE A 26 25.39 -66.17 -10.64
N SER A 27 24.90 -66.04 -9.38
CA SER A 27 23.55 -66.41 -9.02
C SER A 27 22.50 -65.39 -9.53
N ASP A 28 22.82 -64.05 -9.52
CA ASP A 28 21.98 -62.99 -9.90
C ASP A 28 22.79 -61.70 -10.08
N ASN A 29 22.13 -60.55 -10.36
CA ASN A 29 22.67 -59.23 -10.22
C ASN A 29 22.64 -58.77 -8.75
N THR A 30 23.39 -57.75 -8.40
CA THR A 30 23.25 -57.05 -7.13
C THR A 30 22.18 -55.96 -7.23
N THR A 31 21.77 -55.38 -6.10
CA THR A 31 20.87 -54.24 -6.07
C THR A 31 21.35 -53.23 -5.04
N GLU A 32 21.13 -51.93 -5.27
CA GLU A 32 21.45 -50.87 -4.32
C GLU A 32 20.71 -51.04 -3.00
N ALA A 33 19.53 -51.62 -3.01
CA ALA A 33 18.82 -52.01 -1.79
C ALA A 33 19.55 -53.06 -0.91
N GLY A 34 20.83 -53.35 -1.21
CA GLY A 34 21.67 -54.33 -0.50
C GLY A 34 21.47 -55.75 -0.93
N GLY A 35 20.88 -55.97 -2.12
CA GLY A 35 20.80 -57.32 -2.72
C GLY A 35 22.16 -57.87 -3.03
N SER A 36 22.32 -59.20 -2.93
CA SER A 36 23.60 -59.85 -3.12
C SER A 36 23.56 -60.96 -4.15
N ALA A 37 24.67 -61.13 -4.86
CA ALA A 37 24.94 -62.22 -5.79
C ALA A 37 26.04 -63.13 -5.24
N THR A 38 26.06 -64.40 -5.65
CA THR A 38 27.08 -65.36 -5.22
C THR A 38 27.60 -66.13 -6.38
N PHE A 39 28.86 -66.48 -6.28
CA PHE A 39 29.50 -67.51 -7.11
C PHE A 39 30.44 -68.40 -6.25
N THR A 40 30.87 -69.49 -6.78
CA THR A 40 31.83 -70.36 -6.09
C THR A 40 33.07 -70.58 -6.94
N VAL A 41 34.20 -70.77 -6.28
CA VAL A 41 35.47 -71.08 -6.90
C VAL A 41 36.03 -72.38 -6.30
N ALA A 42 36.54 -73.27 -7.14
CA ALA A 42 37.32 -74.43 -6.77
C ALA A 42 38.52 -74.60 -7.73
N LEU A 43 39.52 -75.34 -7.39
CA LEU A 43 40.61 -75.72 -8.35
C LEU A 43 40.20 -76.92 -9.22
N THR A 44 40.71 -76.97 -10.43
CA THR A 44 40.52 -78.09 -11.37
C THR A 44 41.53 -79.25 -11.18
N ALA A 45 42.67 -78.93 -10.58
CA ALA A 45 43.72 -79.94 -10.22
C ALA A 45 44.17 -79.71 -8.77
N ARG A 46 44.71 -80.75 -8.15
CA ARG A 46 45.18 -80.71 -6.77
C ARG A 46 46.56 -80.06 -6.68
N PRO A 47 46.77 -79.06 -5.86
CA PRO A 47 48.08 -78.46 -5.61
C PRO A 47 49.05 -79.47 -4.97
N ALA A 48 50.31 -79.22 -5.13
CA ALA A 48 51.36 -80.03 -4.49
C ALA A 48 51.19 -80.02 -2.96
N LEU A 49 51.61 -81.13 -2.34
CA LEU A 49 51.55 -81.28 -0.89
C LEU A 49 52.43 -80.24 -0.20
N GLY A 50 51.79 -79.36 0.63
CA GLY A 50 52.47 -78.30 1.33
C GLY A 50 52.43 -76.95 0.59
N SER A 51 51.86 -76.91 -0.61
CA SER A 51 51.66 -75.67 -1.38
C SER A 51 50.26 -75.05 -1.15
N ASN A 52 50.18 -73.77 -1.35
CA ASN A 52 48.94 -72.97 -1.38
C ASN A 52 48.77 -72.32 -2.77
N VAL A 53 47.50 -72.08 -3.15
CA VAL A 53 47.10 -71.29 -4.30
C VAL A 53 46.20 -70.20 -3.78
N VAL A 54 46.52 -68.90 -4.05
CA VAL A 54 45.81 -67.75 -3.54
C VAL A 54 45.25 -66.90 -4.71
N LEU A 55 43.93 -66.73 -4.71
CA LEU A 55 43.23 -65.99 -5.70
C LEU A 55 42.66 -64.70 -5.03
N GLU A 56 43.10 -63.54 -5.47
CA GLU A 56 42.55 -62.22 -5.05
C GLU A 56 41.34 -61.93 -5.89
N ILE A 57 40.34 -61.25 -5.28
CA ILE A 57 39.07 -60.93 -5.88
C ILE A 57 38.77 -59.45 -5.58
N ALA A 58 38.55 -58.64 -6.63
CA ALA A 58 38.27 -57.22 -6.52
C ALA A 58 37.12 -56.80 -7.44
N SER A 59 36.43 -55.78 -7.07
CA SER A 59 35.45 -55.13 -7.94
C SER A 59 36.12 -54.02 -8.78
N SER A 60 35.68 -53.83 -10.02
CA SER A 60 36.10 -52.73 -10.86
C SER A 60 35.59 -51.40 -10.29
N ASP A 61 34.50 -51.47 -9.52
CA ASP A 61 33.86 -50.34 -8.90
C ASP A 61 33.57 -50.62 -7.40
N ASN A 62 34.48 -50.22 -6.57
CA ASN A 62 34.42 -50.36 -5.12
C ASN A 62 34.38 -49.02 -4.37
N GLY A 63 34.12 -47.93 -5.09
CA GLY A 63 33.99 -46.59 -4.50
C GLY A 63 35.31 -45.84 -4.29
N THR A 64 36.41 -46.28 -4.92
CA THR A 64 37.73 -45.59 -4.78
C THR A 64 38.03 -44.60 -5.91
N THR A 65 37.18 -44.49 -6.92
CA THR A 65 37.43 -43.77 -8.17
C THR A 65 36.51 -42.55 -8.41
N ALA A 66 35.72 -42.14 -7.41
CA ALA A 66 34.75 -41.07 -7.54
C ALA A 66 35.37 -39.71 -7.85
N TYR A 67 34.74 -38.99 -8.75
CA TYR A 67 35.06 -37.61 -9.13
C TYR A 67 34.93 -36.62 -7.94
N ASP A 68 34.09 -36.92 -6.96
CA ASP A 68 33.83 -36.08 -5.78
C ASP A 68 34.20 -36.76 -4.43
N GLY A 69 34.72 -37.99 -4.44
CA GLY A 69 35.08 -38.72 -3.23
C GLY A 69 33.90 -39.36 -2.48
N ASN A 70 32.73 -39.39 -3.06
CA ASN A 70 31.48 -39.80 -2.39
C ASN A 70 30.67 -40.87 -3.12
N ASP A 71 31.26 -41.51 -4.17
CA ASP A 71 30.70 -42.66 -4.83
C ASP A 71 31.06 -43.90 -4.04
N PRO A 72 30.12 -44.65 -3.46
CA PRO A 72 30.40 -45.88 -2.72
C PRO A 72 30.82 -47.02 -3.62
N GLY A 73 30.70 -46.84 -4.96
CA GLY A 73 30.88 -47.90 -5.98
C GLY A 73 29.69 -48.84 -6.04
N GLU A 74 29.71 -49.77 -7.00
CA GLU A 74 28.57 -50.64 -7.33
C GLU A 74 28.51 -51.93 -6.50
N GLY A 75 29.64 -52.46 -6.10
CA GLY A 75 29.60 -53.66 -5.31
C GLY A 75 30.96 -54.14 -4.78
N SER A 76 30.91 -54.87 -3.68
CA SER A 76 32.12 -55.40 -3.03
C SER A 76 32.05 -56.91 -2.79
N PRO A 77 33.10 -57.65 -3.22
CA PRO A 77 33.19 -59.06 -2.97
C PRO A 77 33.67 -59.39 -1.54
N ASN A 78 33.09 -60.43 -0.95
CA ASN A 78 33.49 -60.94 0.35
C ASN A 78 33.39 -62.45 0.36
N PRO A 79 34.51 -63.20 0.63
CA PRO A 79 35.83 -62.67 0.90
C PRO A 79 36.51 -62.10 -0.36
N SER A 80 37.48 -61.19 -0.16
CA SER A 80 38.32 -60.62 -1.23
C SER A 80 39.55 -61.48 -1.60
N SER A 81 39.73 -62.58 -0.95
CA SER A 81 40.80 -63.52 -1.25
C SER A 81 40.39 -64.95 -0.87
N LEU A 82 40.73 -65.92 -1.71
CA LEU A 82 40.52 -67.37 -1.48
C LEU A 82 41.84 -68.05 -1.42
N THR A 83 41.99 -68.98 -0.47
CA THR A 83 43.17 -69.82 -0.34
C THR A 83 42.83 -71.31 -0.47
N PHE A 84 43.45 -71.97 -1.42
CA PHE A 84 43.31 -73.40 -1.67
C PHE A 84 44.63 -74.11 -1.33
N ASN A 85 44.52 -75.37 -0.89
CA ASN A 85 45.65 -76.25 -0.59
C ASN A 85 45.32 -77.73 -0.92
N TYR A 86 46.23 -78.60 -0.67
CA TYR A 86 46.09 -80.03 -0.93
C TYR A 86 44.79 -80.62 -0.34
N SER A 87 44.27 -80.14 0.76
CA SER A 87 43.12 -80.71 1.46
C SER A 87 41.75 -80.11 1.08
N ASN A 88 41.73 -78.92 0.55
CA ASN A 88 40.45 -78.18 0.25
C ASN A 88 40.26 -77.76 -1.22
N TRP A 89 41.16 -78.11 -2.10
CA TRP A 89 41.24 -77.67 -3.48
C TRP A 89 39.96 -77.86 -4.30
N ASN A 90 39.23 -78.95 -4.10
CA ASN A 90 37.97 -79.26 -4.80
C ASN A 90 36.72 -78.97 -3.99
N ASN A 91 36.85 -78.32 -2.86
CA ASN A 91 35.69 -77.82 -2.08
C ASN A 91 35.35 -76.39 -2.56
N PRO A 92 34.23 -76.20 -3.24
CA PRO A 92 33.87 -74.85 -3.70
C PRO A 92 33.80 -73.89 -2.55
N GLN A 93 34.56 -72.79 -2.64
CA GLN A 93 34.50 -71.65 -1.71
C GLN A 93 33.55 -70.57 -2.28
N THR A 94 32.58 -70.10 -1.50
CA THR A 94 31.60 -69.13 -1.92
C THR A 94 32.10 -67.69 -1.71
N VAL A 95 31.93 -66.85 -2.73
CA VAL A 95 32.11 -65.43 -2.69
C VAL A 95 30.73 -64.79 -2.80
N THR A 96 30.44 -63.87 -1.90
CA THR A 96 29.23 -63.04 -1.92
C THR A 96 29.64 -61.68 -2.37
N ILE A 97 28.93 -61.16 -3.36
CA ILE A 97 29.03 -59.76 -3.81
C ILE A 97 27.81 -59.06 -3.27
N THR A 98 28.02 -57.97 -2.54
CA THR A 98 26.91 -57.14 -2.02
C THR A 98 26.85 -55.85 -2.80
N GLY A 99 25.68 -55.52 -3.34
CA GLY A 99 25.41 -54.25 -3.98
C GLY A 99 25.50 -53.11 -2.98
N LYS A 100 25.91 -51.96 -3.43
CA LYS A 100 26.02 -50.73 -2.62
C LYS A 100 24.99 -49.73 -3.07
N ASP A 101 24.45 -48.99 -2.08
CA ASP A 101 23.42 -48.00 -2.21
C ASP A 101 24.06 -46.63 -2.32
N ASP A 102 23.65 -45.86 -3.30
CA ASP A 102 23.96 -44.44 -3.34
C ASP A 102 22.65 -43.60 -3.45
N ASN A 103 22.64 -42.44 -3.96
CA ASN A 103 21.43 -41.65 -4.16
C ASN A 103 21.51 -40.92 -5.51
N GLN A 104 22.06 -41.62 -6.49
CA GLN A 104 22.24 -41.12 -7.84
C GLN A 104 21.31 -41.85 -8.79
N LEU A 105 20.49 -41.12 -9.52
CA LEU A 105 19.67 -41.70 -10.58
C LEU A 105 20.53 -41.94 -11.82
N ASP A 106 21.24 -43.05 -11.89
CA ASP A 106 22.15 -43.38 -13.01
C ASP A 106 21.76 -44.63 -13.78
N GLY A 107 20.70 -45.32 -13.32
CA GLY A 107 20.17 -46.56 -13.89
C GLY A 107 21.04 -47.79 -13.55
N ASP A 108 20.60 -48.99 -13.98
CA ASP A 108 21.31 -50.23 -13.71
C ASP A 108 22.77 -50.17 -14.22
N THR A 109 23.72 -50.04 -13.31
CA THR A 109 25.12 -49.82 -13.64
C THR A 109 25.91 -51.14 -13.66
N SER A 110 26.65 -51.38 -14.77
CA SER A 110 27.44 -52.58 -14.95
C SER A 110 28.84 -52.46 -14.38
N TYR A 111 29.27 -53.45 -13.64
CA TYR A 111 30.62 -53.54 -13.12
C TYR A 111 31.20 -54.97 -13.24
N GLN A 112 32.49 -55.11 -12.98
CA GLN A 112 33.20 -56.42 -13.13
C GLN A 112 33.86 -56.86 -11.82
N ILE A 113 33.82 -58.13 -11.57
CA ILE A 113 34.67 -58.80 -10.57
C ILE A 113 35.90 -59.33 -11.28
N PHE A 114 37.02 -58.79 -10.86
CA PHE A 114 38.35 -59.21 -11.35
C PHE A 114 38.95 -60.29 -10.47
N PHE A 115 39.64 -61.16 -11.10
CA PHE A 115 40.46 -62.17 -10.44
C PHE A 115 41.93 -61.87 -10.71
N THR A 116 42.74 -61.92 -9.66
CA THR A 116 44.20 -61.78 -9.77
C THR A 116 44.86 -62.90 -9.02
N ASP A 117 45.76 -63.64 -9.71
CA ASP A 117 46.60 -64.63 -9.06
C ASP A 117 47.61 -63.90 -8.17
N ASN A 118 47.74 -64.34 -6.94
CA ASN A 118 48.77 -63.81 -6.05
C ASN A 118 50.04 -64.66 -6.09
N ASP A 119 50.87 -64.47 -7.11
CA ASP A 119 52.09 -65.19 -7.33
C ASP A 119 53.07 -65.13 -6.15
N THR A 120 52.95 -64.19 -5.25
CA THR A 120 53.78 -64.09 -4.04
C THR A 120 53.31 -65.02 -2.93
N LEU A 121 52.01 -65.28 -2.82
CA LEU A 121 51.40 -66.15 -1.81
C LEU A 121 51.06 -67.54 -2.37
N THR A 122 50.91 -67.66 -3.68
CA THR A 122 50.81 -68.90 -4.39
C THR A 122 52.19 -69.56 -4.38
N THR A 123 52.30 -70.83 -3.91
CA THR A 123 53.55 -71.56 -3.79
C THR A 123 53.57 -72.79 -4.68
N ASP A 124 52.63 -72.98 -5.56
CA ASP A 124 52.56 -73.96 -6.61
C ASP A 124 52.59 -73.26 -7.97
N ASP A 125 53.79 -73.31 -8.60
CA ASP A 125 54.10 -72.60 -9.85
C ASP A 125 53.18 -72.98 -11.04
N HIS A 126 52.46 -74.14 -10.94
CA HIS A 126 51.50 -74.54 -11.97
C HIS A 126 50.22 -73.70 -12.02
N PHE A 127 49.95 -72.98 -10.97
CA PHE A 127 48.81 -72.06 -10.86
C PHE A 127 49.21 -70.59 -10.99
N ASP A 128 50.48 -70.26 -11.22
CA ASP A 128 50.93 -68.89 -11.42
C ASP A 128 50.34 -68.29 -12.68
N THR A 129 50.27 -66.95 -12.70
CA THR A 129 49.72 -66.16 -13.82
C THR A 129 50.35 -66.57 -15.15
N GLY A 130 49.53 -67.05 -16.07
CA GLY A 130 49.94 -67.51 -17.38
C GLY A 130 50.58 -68.96 -17.38
N ALA A 131 50.72 -69.61 -16.24
CA ALA A 131 51.17 -71.03 -16.17
C ALA A 131 50.06 -72.00 -16.59
N CYS A 132 48.78 -71.60 -16.41
CA CYS A 132 47.63 -72.38 -16.84
C CYS A 132 46.68 -71.57 -17.72
N SER A 133 45.74 -72.20 -18.44
CA SER A 133 44.85 -71.57 -19.39
C SER A 133 43.71 -70.76 -18.72
N THR A 134 43.47 -70.92 -17.41
CA THR A 134 42.47 -70.27 -16.59
C THR A 134 43.09 -69.70 -15.32
N CYS A 135 44.35 -69.26 -15.36
CA CYS A 135 45.05 -68.56 -14.27
C CYS A 135 45.45 -67.14 -14.68
N PRO A 136 44.80 -66.10 -14.19
CA PRO A 136 43.55 -66.09 -13.39
C PRO A 136 42.31 -66.48 -14.21
N PRO A 137 41.17 -66.75 -13.56
CA PRO A 137 39.89 -66.94 -14.24
C PRO A 137 39.43 -65.70 -15.02
N ASP A 138 38.47 -65.89 -15.97
CA ASP A 138 37.81 -64.78 -16.65
C ASP A 138 37.00 -63.95 -15.67
N ASN A 139 36.94 -62.60 -15.90
CA ASN A 139 36.16 -61.66 -15.11
C ASN A 139 34.64 -61.96 -15.20
N ILE A 140 33.94 -61.72 -14.12
CA ILE A 140 32.47 -61.79 -14.07
C ILE A 140 31.89 -60.37 -14.22
N THR A 141 30.98 -60.18 -15.18
CA THR A 141 30.22 -58.95 -15.34
C THR A 141 28.83 -59.14 -14.74
N LEU A 142 28.37 -58.17 -13.95
CA LEU A 142 27.04 -58.11 -13.38
C LEU A 142 26.58 -56.64 -13.32
N PHE A 143 25.33 -56.45 -12.97
CA PHE A 143 24.74 -55.11 -12.79
C PHE A 143 24.43 -54.93 -11.32
N ASN A 144 24.54 -53.67 -10.86
CA ASN A 144 23.86 -53.21 -9.66
C ASN A 144 22.54 -52.57 -10.10
N ILE A 145 21.45 -53.06 -9.58
CA ILE A 145 20.11 -52.58 -9.97
C ILE A 145 19.79 -51.34 -9.18
N ASP A 146 19.61 -50.20 -9.89
CA ASP A 146 19.28 -48.90 -9.34
C ASP A 146 17.90 -48.92 -8.68
N ASN A 147 17.79 -48.31 -7.51
CA ASN A 147 16.56 -48.19 -6.76
C ASN A 147 16.10 -46.72 -6.62
N ASP A 148 16.83 -45.78 -7.18
CA ASP A 148 16.54 -44.36 -7.16
C ASP A 148 15.45 -43.94 -8.17
N SER A 149 14.84 -42.79 -7.94
CA SER A 149 13.77 -42.30 -8.78
C SER A 149 13.80 -40.78 -8.95
N ALA A 150 13.52 -40.31 -10.16
CA ALA A 150 13.40 -38.91 -10.44
C ALA A 150 12.24 -38.31 -9.64
N GLY A 151 12.49 -37.16 -9.01
CA GLY A 151 11.46 -36.43 -8.32
C GLY A 151 11.94 -35.06 -7.84
N ILE A 152 11.00 -34.12 -7.77
CA ILE A 152 11.25 -32.74 -7.36
C ILE A 152 10.30 -32.41 -6.22
N VAL A 153 10.85 -31.95 -5.10
CA VAL A 153 10.08 -31.58 -3.90
C VAL A 153 10.14 -30.08 -3.69
N VAL A 154 8.98 -29.45 -3.64
CA VAL A 154 8.81 -28.02 -3.37
C VAL A 154 8.15 -27.84 -2.01
N THR A 155 8.72 -27.01 -1.13
CA THR A 155 8.21 -26.85 0.24
C THR A 155 8.48 -25.45 0.80
N PRO A 156 7.51 -24.78 1.40
CA PRO A 156 6.07 -25.08 1.36
C PRO A 156 5.42 -24.69 0.01
N THR A 157 4.26 -25.29 -0.31
CA THR A 157 3.51 -25.00 -1.55
C THR A 157 2.33 -24.04 -1.34
N SER A 158 2.07 -23.61 -0.11
CA SER A 158 1.01 -22.68 0.24
C SER A 158 1.21 -22.06 1.63
N GLY A 159 0.38 -21.09 1.99
CA GLY A 159 0.45 -20.40 3.27
C GLY A 159 1.58 -19.39 3.35
N LEU A 160 2.10 -18.94 2.21
CA LEU A 160 3.13 -17.94 2.09
C LEU A 160 2.50 -16.56 1.82
N PHE A 161 3.09 -15.53 2.41
CA PHE A 161 2.66 -14.15 2.28
C PHE A 161 3.82 -13.29 1.81
N THR A 162 3.59 -12.49 0.81
CA THR A 162 4.40 -11.35 0.41
C THR A 162 3.65 -10.08 0.77
N GLY A 163 4.23 -8.92 0.60
CA GLY A 163 3.55 -7.66 0.85
C GLY A 163 4.06 -6.57 -0.08
N GLU A 164 3.22 -5.65 -0.41
CA GLU A 164 3.55 -4.48 -1.23
C GLU A 164 4.57 -3.56 -0.57
N ASP A 165 4.72 -3.66 0.73
CA ASP A 165 5.82 -3.02 1.47
C ASP A 165 7.21 -3.62 1.17
N GLY A 166 7.29 -4.61 0.25
CA GLY A 166 8.49 -5.34 -0.11
C GLY A 166 8.76 -6.55 0.79
N THR A 167 7.82 -6.93 1.64
CA THR A 167 7.91 -8.18 2.42
C THR A 167 8.04 -9.37 1.49
N ALA A 168 9.01 -10.25 1.76
CA ALA A 168 9.32 -11.40 0.94
C ALA A 168 8.99 -12.71 1.65
N ALA A 169 8.62 -13.71 0.86
CA ALA A 169 8.45 -15.10 1.29
C ALA A 169 9.50 -15.99 0.65
N THR A 170 9.74 -17.17 1.22
CA THR A 170 10.69 -18.13 0.69
C THR A 170 10.09 -19.53 0.63
N PHE A 171 10.47 -20.27 -0.39
CA PHE A 171 10.25 -21.71 -0.47
C PHE A 171 11.54 -22.39 -0.92
N SER A 172 11.63 -23.70 -0.69
CA SER A 172 12.78 -24.51 -1.06
C SER A 172 12.42 -25.55 -2.11
N VAL A 173 13.36 -25.84 -2.97
CA VAL A 173 13.26 -26.87 -4.00
C VAL A 173 14.44 -27.82 -3.84
N LYS A 174 14.18 -29.12 -3.86
CA LYS A 174 15.22 -30.15 -3.86
C LYS A 174 14.84 -31.32 -4.75
N LEU A 175 15.82 -32.08 -5.22
CA LEU A 175 15.58 -33.33 -5.88
C LEU A 175 15.43 -34.48 -4.87
N ILE A 176 14.77 -35.56 -5.27
CA ILE A 176 14.70 -36.81 -4.51
C ILE A 176 16.04 -37.54 -4.65
N SER A 177 16.54 -37.74 -5.89
CA SER A 177 17.83 -38.34 -6.19
C SER A 177 18.71 -37.35 -6.94
N ARG A 178 20.01 -37.43 -6.84
CA ARG A 178 20.95 -36.57 -7.56
C ARG A 178 21.01 -36.94 -9.04
N PRO A 179 21.30 -35.98 -9.94
CA PRO A 179 21.52 -36.29 -11.34
C PRO A 179 22.73 -37.19 -11.54
N LYS A 180 22.73 -37.95 -12.65
CA LYS A 180 23.85 -38.71 -13.13
C LYS A 180 25.08 -37.84 -13.34
N ASP A 181 26.26 -38.42 -13.24
CA ASP A 181 27.53 -37.74 -13.43
C ASP A 181 27.61 -37.01 -14.79
N ASN A 182 28.02 -35.73 -14.72
CA ASN A 182 28.07 -34.78 -15.83
C ASN A 182 26.72 -34.37 -16.42
N GLU A 183 25.61 -34.70 -15.78
CA GLU A 183 24.30 -34.25 -16.11
C GLU A 183 23.78 -33.25 -15.07
N ASN A 184 22.74 -32.48 -15.42
CA ASN A 184 22.13 -31.49 -14.57
C ASN A 184 20.60 -31.62 -14.61
N VAL A 185 19.93 -31.06 -13.60
CA VAL A 185 18.49 -30.78 -13.63
C VAL A 185 18.31 -29.26 -13.55
N VAL A 186 17.68 -28.69 -14.56
CA VAL A 186 17.47 -27.24 -14.66
C VAL A 186 15.99 -26.95 -14.56
N LEU A 187 15.60 -26.05 -13.63
CA LEU A 187 14.23 -25.63 -13.43
C LEU A 187 14.12 -24.13 -13.68
N ASN A 188 13.14 -23.73 -14.46
CA ASN A 188 12.71 -22.34 -14.59
C ASN A 188 11.64 -22.04 -13.54
N VAL A 189 11.75 -20.88 -12.88
CA VAL A 189 10.84 -20.41 -11.86
C VAL A 189 10.21 -19.10 -12.34
N PHE A 190 8.90 -19.03 -12.38
CA PHE A 190 8.21 -17.84 -12.86
C PHE A 190 6.93 -17.58 -12.09
N SER A 191 6.60 -16.29 -11.90
CA SER A 191 5.32 -15.87 -11.37
C SER A 191 4.29 -15.77 -12.49
N HIS A 192 3.07 -16.21 -12.25
CA HIS A 192 1.94 -15.98 -13.16
C HIS A 192 1.40 -14.55 -13.07
N ASP A 193 1.83 -13.83 -12.05
CA ASP A 193 1.51 -12.42 -11.87
C ASP A 193 2.79 -11.62 -11.64
N ASN A 194 3.45 -11.30 -12.73
CA ASN A 194 4.71 -10.54 -12.75
C ASN A 194 4.59 -9.23 -13.54
N GLY A 195 3.36 -8.80 -13.84
CA GLY A 195 3.08 -7.59 -14.60
C GLY A 195 3.38 -7.65 -16.10
N THR A 196 3.80 -8.80 -16.62
CA THR A 196 4.06 -9.00 -18.07
C THR A 196 2.94 -9.76 -18.77
N ASP A 197 2.15 -10.49 -18.02
CA ASP A 197 1.04 -11.24 -18.55
C ASP A 197 -0.25 -10.43 -18.45
N SER A 198 -0.79 -10.10 -19.60
CA SER A 198 -2.11 -9.50 -19.76
C SER A 198 -3.21 -10.52 -19.46
N ILE A 199 -3.21 -11.11 -18.28
CA ILE A 199 -4.38 -11.76 -17.69
C ILE A 199 -4.86 -10.84 -16.58
N PRO A 200 -5.53 -9.76 -16.93
CA PRO A 200 -6.25 -9.02 -15.94
C PRO A 200 -7.60 -9.69 -15.74
N PRO A 201 -8.13 -9.64 -14.56
CA PRO A 201 -9.55 -9.40 -14.49
C PRO A 201 -9.77 -8.01 -15.10
N THR A 202 -9.92 -7.96 -16.45
CA THR A 202 -10.41 -6.85 -17.24
C THR A 202 -9.82 -5.43 -16.99
N GLY A 203 -8.81 -5.06 -17.75
CA GLY A 203 -8.69 -3.66 -18.15
C GLY A 203 -7.75 -2.75 -17.38
N TYR A 204 -6.91 -3.25 -16.51
CA TYR A 204 -5.95 -2.46 -15.76
C TYR A 204 -4.68 -2.24 -16.59
N GLY A 205 -4.42 -1.03 -16.99
CA GLY A 205 -3.19 -0.68 -17.66
C GLY A 205 -2.01 -0.69 -16.68
N SER A 206 -1.00 -1.53 -16.97
CA SER A 206 0.29 -1.61 -16.24
C SER A 206 0.16 -1.91 -14.73
N ASP A 207 -0.51 -3.00 -14.40
CA ASP A 207 -0.32 -3.70 -13.15
C ASP A 207 1.14 -4.22 -13.12
N PRO A 208 1.94 -3.91 -12.09
CA PRO A 208 3.31 -4.41 -11.96
C PRO A 208 3.36 -5.90 -11.63
N GLY A 209 2.22 -6.53 -11.31
CA GLY A 209 2.08 -7.88 -10.77
C GLY A 209 2.42 -7.98 -9.30
N GLU A 210 2.06 -9.11 -8.69
CA GLU A 210 2.04 -9.29 -7.25
C GLU A 210 3.38 -9.75 -6.66
N GLY A 211 4.20 -10.44 -7.44
CA GLY A 211 5.44 -10.96 -6.89
C GLY A 211 6.46 -11.44 -7.90
N PHE A 212 7.73 -11.28 -7.52
CA PHE A 212 8.87 -11.60 -8.35
C PHE A 212 9.78 -12.63 -7.68
N PRO A 213 9.92 -13.87 -8.25
CA PRO A 213 10.81 -14.89 -7.72
C PRO A 213 12.27 -14.61 -8.09
N ASN A 214 13.17 -14.89 -7.17
CA ASN A 214 14.62 -14.86 -7.38
C ASN A 214 15.31 -15.99 -6.60
N PRO A 215 16.11 -16.85 -7.23
CA PRO A 215 16.44 -16.86 -8.66
C PRO A 215 15.28 -17.33 -9.55
N THR A 216 15.34 -17.00 -10.83
CA THR A 216 14.39 -17.44 -11.86
C THR A 216 14.79 -18.76 -12.53
N THR A 217 15.96 -19.30 -12.17
CA THR A 217 16.46 -20.60 -12.64
C THR A 217 17.21 -21.28 -11.51
N LEU A 218 16.92 -22.55 -11.29
CA LEU A 218 17.62 -23.43 -10.36
C LEU A 218 18.36 -24.48 -11.17
N THR A 219 19.62 -24.75 -10.81
CA THR A 219 20.42 -25.78 -11.44
C THR A 219 20.96 -26.76 -10.38
N PHE A 220 20.59 -28.01 -10.49
CA PHE A 220 21.09 -29.09 -9.67
C PHE A 220 22.10 -29.89 -10.49
N THR A 221 23.26 -30.20 -9.91
CA THR A 221 24.34 -30.93 -10.57
C THR A 221 24.64 -32.22 -9.82
N SER A 222 25.34 -33.15 -10.44
CA SER A 222 25.78 -34.38 -9.80
C SER A 222 26.70 -34.16 -8.60
N SER A 223 27.45 -33.03 -8.58
CA SER A 223 28.31 -32.65 -7.46
C SER A 223 27.55 -31.98 -6.30
N PHE A 224 26.27 -31.69 -6.50
CA PHE A 224 25.44 -31.10 -5.45
C PHE A 224 25.05 -32.20 -4.44
N ASP A 225 25.51 -32.02 -3.21
CA ASP A 225 25.47 -32.96 -2.10
C ASP A 225 24.16 -33.76 -2.04
N ASN A 226 24.11 -34.91 -2.72
CA ASN A 226 23.03 -35.89 -2.76
C ASN A 226 21.64 -35.37 -3.18
N GLY A 227 21.53 -34.29 -3.97
CA GLY A 227 20.22 -33.69 -4.27
C GLY A 227 19.39 -33.28 -3.02
N THR A 228 19.99 -33.46 -1.83
CA THR A 228 19.34 -33.24 -0.55
C THR A 228 19.48 -31.81 -0.05
N GLN A 229 20.43 -31.05 -0.60
CA GLN A 229 20.55 -29.62 -0.26
C GLN A 229 19.49 -28.80 -1.01
N PRO A 230 18.52 -28.26 -0.30
CA PRO A 230 17.48 -27.49 -0.94
C PRO A 230 18.04 -26.14 -1.44
N GLN A 231 17.69 -25.79 -2.66
CA GLN A 231 17.87 -24.42 -3.16
C GLN A 231 16.68 -23.56 -2.76
N ILE A 232 16.96 -22.34 -2.33
CA ILE A 232 15.95 -21.40 -1.84
C ILE A 232 15.56 -20.43 -2.95
N VAL A 233 14.26 -20.26 -3.14
CA VAL A 233 13.68 -19.21 -3.95
C VAL A 233 13.05 -18.17 -3.01
N THR A 234 13.42 -16.93 -3.19
CA THR A 234 12.83 -15.78 -2.51
C THR A 234 11.84 -15.11 -3.46
N VAL A 235 10.61 -14.91 -3.03
CA VAL A 235 9.59 -14.16 -3.78
C VAL A 235 9.36 -12.87 -3.03
N THR A 236 9.61 -11.74 -3.69
CA THR A 236 9.41 -10.41 -3.13
C THR A 236 8.08 -9.86 -3.63
N GLY A 237 7.24 -9.37 -2.72
CA GLY A 237 6.01 -8.68 -3.05
C GLY A 237 6.29 -7.38 -3.79
N ARG A 238 5.36 -6.96 -4.60
CA ARG A 238 5.46 -5.72 -5.38
C ARG A 238 4.36 -4.75 -4.93
N ASP A 239 4.78 -3.49 -4.88
CA ASP A 239 3.95 -2.34 -4.56
C ASP A 239 3.32 -1.79 -5.84
N ASP A 240 2.03 -1.53 -5.82
CA ASP A 240 1.41 -0.79 -6.91
C ASP A 240 0.72 0.47 -6.43
N TYR A 241 -0.39 0.67 -6.15
CA TYR A 241 -1.11 1.83 -5.62
C TYR A 241 -2.62 1.61 -5.75
N TYR A 242 -3.06 0.39 -6.06
CA TYR A 242 -4.45 0.05 -6.12
C TYR A 242 -4.92 -0.50 -4.76
N ASP A 243 -6.04 -0.07 -4.27
CA ASP A 243 -6.74 -0.72 -3.16
C ASP A 243 -7.58 -1.86 -3.74
N GLU A 244 -6.98 -3.08 -3.92
CA GLU A 244 -7.67 -4.24 -4.47
C GLU A 244 -7.93 -5.37 -3.48
N ASP A 245 -7.57 -5.22 -2.22
CA ASP A 245 -7.46 -6.24 -1.20
C ASP A 245 -6.24 -7.17 -1.42
N ASN A 246 -6.05 -8.13 -0.54
CA ASN A 246 -4.95 -9.09 -0.66
C ASN A 246 -5.13 -10.02 -1.87
N VAL A 247 -4.19 -10.02 -2.78
CA VAL A 247 -4.24 -10.79 -4.04
C VAL A 247 -3.53 -12.14 -3.90
N THR A 248 -4.19 -13.19 -4.39
CA THR A 248 -3.62 -14.54 -4.42
C THR A 248 -3.03 -14.81 -5.80
N TYR A 249 -1.77 -15.19 -5.86
CA TYR A 249 -1.06 -15.52 -7.10
C TYR A 249 -0.27 -16.81 -7.00
N ILE A 250 0.26 -17.28 -8.13
CA ILE A 250 0.95 -18.57 -8.25
C ILE A 250 2.36 -18.34 -8.79
N VAL A 251 3.34 -18.96 -8.15
CA VAL A 251 4.68 -19.17 -8.70
C VAL A 251 4.77 -20.63 -9.16
N SER A 252 5.06 -20.82 -10.43
CA SER A 252 5.21 -22.13 -11.06
C SER A 252 6.67 -22.46 -11.34
N LEU A 253 6.95 -23.75 -11.34
CA LEU A 253 8.24 -24.28 -11.76
C LEU A 253 8.04 -25.18 -12.97
N SER A 254 8.99 -25.17 -13.87
CA SER A 254 9.02 -26.07 -15.03
C SER A 254 10.42 -26.62 -15.28
N VAL A 255 10.50 -27.88 -15.65
CA VAL A 255 11.76 -28.51 -16.07
C VAL A 255 12.15 -27.96 -17.45
N GLU A 256 13.43 -27.60 -17.61
CA GLU A 256 14.00 -27.20 -18.91
C GLU A 256 14.62 -28.47 -19.60
N ALA A 257 13.78 -29.23 -20.29
CA ALA A 257 14.13 -30.50 -20.88
C ALA A 257 15.40 -30.50 -21.76
N ALA A 258 15.70 -29.40 -22.45
CA ALA A 258 16.90 -29.29 -23.30
C ALA A 258 18.23 -29.30 -22.52
N SER A 259 18.19 -29.02 -21.21
CA SER A 259 19.36 -28.87 -20.35
C SER A 259 19.28 -29.77 -19.10
N THR A 260 18.36 -30.74 -19.10
CA THR A 260 18.04 -31.59 -17.97
C THR A 260 18.22 -33.06 -18.33
N GLN A 261 18.59 -33.89 -17.37
CA GLN A 261 18.62 -35.35 -17.50
C GLN A 261 17.23 -35.87 -17.89
N ASP A 262 17.17 -36.79 -18.88
CA ASP A 262 15.92 -37.21 -19.54
C ASP A 262 14.85 -37.76 -18.56
N GLU A 263 15.26 -38.43 -17.49
CA GLU A 263 14.35 -39.00 -16.49
C GLU A 263 13.57 -37.96 -15.71
N TYR A 264 14.07 -36.69 -15.64
CA TYR A 264 13.40 -35.57 -15.02
C TYR A 264 12.51 -34.79 -15.97
N ASP A 265 12.61 -34.95 -17.28
CA ASP A 265 11.92 -34.16 -18.31
C ASP A 265 10.41 -34.18 -18.18
N SER A 266 9.85 -35.30 -17.72
CA SER A 266 8.40 -35.47 -17.56
C SER A 266 7.86 -35.05 -16.19
N ILE A 267 8.74 -34.68 -15.27
CA ILE A 267 8.34 -34.28 -13.92
C ILE A 267 7.69 -32.89 -13.97
N VAL A 268 6.51 -32.78 -13.36
CA VAL A 268 5.80 -31.51 -13.17
C VAL A 268 5.92 -31.13 -11.69
N PRO A 269 6.77 -30.16 -11.34
CA PRO A 269 6.87 -29.70 -9.96
C PRO A 269 5.59 -29.09 -9.45
N ASP A 270 5.36 -29.14 -8.14
CA ASP A 270 4.23 -28.48 -7.51
C ASP A 270 4.33 -26.96 -7.65
N ASN A 271 3.21 -26.32 -7.90
CA ASN A 271 3.08 -24.86 -7.86
C ASN A 271 3.07 -24.35 -6.42
N VAL A 272 3.56 -23.12 -6.23
CA VAL A 272 3.53 -22.41 -4.95
C VAL A 272 2.48 -21.32 -5.00
N THR A 273 1.53 -21.36 -4.08
CA THR A 273 0.49 -20.35 -3.93
C THR A 273 0.90 -19.36 -2.84
N LEU A 274 0.91 -18.08 -3.18
CA LEU A 274 1.21 -16.97 -2.29
C LEU A 274 0.05 -15.98 -2.25
N VAL A 275 0.05 -15.14 -1.22
CA VAL A 275 -0.87 -14.00 -1.10
C VAL A 275 -0.02 -12.74 -0.94
N ASN A 276 -0.19 -11.76 -1.82
CA ASN A 276 0.37 -10.43 -1.63
C ASN A 276 -0.55 -9.62 -0.72
N ILE A 277 0.01 -9.02 0.29
CA ILE A 277 -0.74 -8.20 1.26
C ILE A 277 -0.77 -6.78 0.73
N ASP A 278 -1.97 -6.33 0.39
CA ASP A 278 -2.26 -4.96 -0.01
C ASP A 278 -2.03 -4.00 1.15
N ASN A 279 -1.36 -2.90 0.88
CA ASN A 279 -1.08 -1.84 1.84
C ASN A 279 -1.77 -0.51 1.48
N ASP A 280 -2.44 -0.45 0.34
CA ASP A 280 -3.15 0.72 -0.13
C ASP A 280 -4.55 0.83 0.49
N THR A 281 -5.04 2.04 0.54
CA THR A 281 -6.39 2.31 1.07
C THR A 281 -7.00 3.46 0.29
N SER A 282 -8.20 3.24 -0.24
CA SER A 282 -8.92 4.28 -0.96
C SER A 282 -9.32 5.43 -0.04
N GLY A 283 -8.98 6.65 -0.43
CA GLY A 283 -9.23 7.83 0.38
C GLY A 283 -8.87 9.13 -0.33
N PHE A 284 -9.12 10.24 0.36
CA PHE A 284 -8.78 11.58 -0.12
C PHE A 284 -7.73 12.20 0.81
N VAL A 285 -6.70 12.76 0.21
CA VAL A 285 -5.71 13.57 0.92
C VAL A 285 -5.90 15.02 0.51
N TYR A 286 -6.11 15.89 1.50
CA TYR A 286 -6.14 17.32 1.25
C TYR A 286 -4.90 18.00 1.83
N GLY A 287 -4.41 19.00 1.10
CA GLY A 287 -3.25 19.79 1.52
C GLY A 287 -3.62 20.85 2.53
N ASN A 288 -2.60 21.56 3.02
CA ASN A 288 -2.79 22.64 3.98
C ASN A 288 -3.74 23.71 3.44
N ILE A 289 -4.64 24.15 4.31
CA ILE A 289 -5.52 25.29 4.08
C ILE A 289 -4.69 26.54 4.31
N SER A 290 -4.80 27.53 3.39
CA SER A 290 -3.96 28.71 3.46
C SER A 290 -4.29 29.60 4.66
N ASP A 291 -5.55 30.04 4.78
CA ASP A 291 -6.03 30.97 5.81
C ASP A 291 -7.57 30.93 5.87
N ASN A 292 -8.17 31.70 6.79
CA ASN A 292 -9.59 31.98 6.79
C ASN A 292 -9.98 32.83 5.58
N ILE A 293 -11.25 32.85 5.26
CA ILE A 293 -11.85 33.76 4.28
C ILE A 293 -12.38 34.99 5.00
N SER A 294 -12.72 36.01 4.26
CA SER A 294 -13.34 37.20 4.83
C SER A 294 -14.28 37.89 3.84
N GLU A 295 -15.20 38.65 4.34
CA GLU A 295 -16.18 39.41 3.57
C GLU A 295 -15.54 40.47 2.67
N ASN A 296 -14.37 40.97 3.03
CA ASN A 296 -13.62 41.91 2.20
C ASN A 296 -12.96 41.26 0.96
N GLY A 297 -13.25 39.95 0.67
CA GLY A 297 -12.83 39.23 -0.51
C GLY A 297 -11.56 38.41 -0.36
N SER A 298 -11.13 38.12 0.86
CA SER A 298 -10.06 37.14 1.07
C SER A 298 -10.50 35.76 0.63
N ILE A 299 -9.53 34.98 0.11
CA ILE A 299 -9.75 33.62 -0.33
C ILE A 299 -8.93 32.62 0.49
N SER A 300 -9.45 31.42 0.65
CA SER A 300 -8.71 30.28 1.15
C SER A 300 -8.48 29.26 0.04
N ILE A 301 -7.31 28.64 0.04
CA ILE A 301 -6.91 27.66 -0.97
C ILE A 301 -6.43 26.38 -0.26
N PHE A 302 -6.91 25.25 -0.75
CA PHE A 302 -6.39 23.93 -0.40
C PHE A 302 -6.34 23.04 -1.65
N THR A 303 -5.69 21.91 -1.53
CA THR A 303 -5.59 20.94 -2.63
C THR A 303 -6.19 19.60 -2.22
N VAL A 304 -6.71 18.85 -3.19
CA VAL A 304 -7.22 17.49 -3.00
C VAL A 304 -6.54 16.56 -3.99
N ARG A 305 -6.10 15.41 -3.53
CA ARG A 305 -5.66 14.26 -4.35
C ARG A 305 -6.25 12.98 -3.76
N LEU A 306 -6.17 11.89 -4.50
CA LEU A 306 -6.52 10.59 -3.95
C LEU A 306 -5.33 9.97 -3.21
N ASP A 307 -5.60 9.00 -2.35
CA ASP A 307 -4.59 8.25 -1.62
C ASP A 307 -4.20 6.97 -2.35
N SER A 308 -5.16 6.31 -3.01
CA SER A 308 -4.91 5.18 -3.89
C SER A 308 -5.34 5.46 -5.33
N ARG A 309 -4.85 4.64 -6.25
CA ARG A 309 -5.06 4.78 -7.70
C ARG A 309 -6.40 4.18 -8.10
N PRO A 310 -7.28 4.90 -8.82
CA PRO A 310 -8.51 4.33 -9.35
C PRO A 310 -8.24 3.20 -10.34
N ILE A 311 -9.03 2.14 -10.23
CA ILE A 311 -8.89 0.91 -11.00
C ILE A 311 -9.16 1.13 -12.50
N GLY A 312 -8.20 0.76 -13.34
CA GLY A 312 -8.35 0.72 -14.81
C GLY A 312 -8.79 2.03 -15.45
N THR A 313 -9.99 2.06 -16.04
CA THR A 313 -10.60 3.24 -16.67
C THR A 313 -11.60 3.95 -15.75
N GLU A 314 -11.70 3.50 -14.50
CA GLU A 314 -12.62 4.04 -13.52
C GLU A 314 -12.21 5.45 -13.08
N ARG A 315 -13.12 6.14 -12.42
CA ARG A 315 -12.89 7.51 -11.96
C ARG A 315 -13.53 7.75 -10.61
N VAL A 316 -12.99 8.73 -9.92
CA VAL A 316 -13.52 9.27 -8.66
C VAL A 316 -13.96 10.71 -8.89
N VAL A 317 -15.18 11.03 -8.54
CA VAL A 317 -15.78 12.36 -8.70
C VAL A 317 -16.13 12.92 -7.33
N ILE A 318 -15.49 14.03 -6.96
CA ILE A 318 -15.71 14.72 -5.68
C ILE A 318 -16.43 16.03 -5.94
N ILE A 319 -17.43 16.32 -5.12
CA ILE A 319 -18.17 17.59 -5.12
C ILE A 319 -17.85 18.34 -3.83
N PRO A 320 -16.97 19.34 -3.87
CA PRO A 320 -16.79 20.23 -2.75
C PRO A 320 -18.06 21.07 -2.53
N SER A 321 -18.54 21.17 -1.29
CA SER A 321 -19.71 21.97 -0.94
C SER A 321 -19.52 22.72 0.38
N SER A 322 -20.16 23.90 0.52
CA SER A 322 -20.18 24.69 1.74
C SER A 322 -21.41 24.36 2.58
N SER A 323 -21.27 24.36 3.90
CA SER A 323 -22.40 24.28 4.83
C SER A 323 -23.30 25.52 4.74
N ASP A 324 -22.71 26.66 4.38
CA ASP A 324 -23.40 27.91 4.19
C ASP A 324 -22.89 28.62 2.92
N VAL A 325 -23.78 28.72 1.94
CA VAL A 325 -23.47 29.32 0.64
C VAL A 325 -23.64 30.84 0.68
N SER A 326 -24.23 31.41 1.74
CA SER A 326 -24.28 32.84 1.95
C SER A 326 -22.97 33.38 2.50
N GLU A 327 -22.20 32.55 3.18
CA GLU A 327 -20.93 32.92 3.79
C GLU A 327 -19.72 32.57 2.93
N GLY A 328 -19.81 31.48 2.12
CA GLY A 328 -18.69 31.08 1.33
C GLY A 328 -19.02 30.25 0.10
N THR A 329 -18.40 30.62 -1.01
CA THR A 329 -18.49 29.90 -2.30
C THR A 329 -17.24 29.13 -2.62
N ILE A 330 -17.38 28.04 -3.42
CA ILE A 330 -16.30 27.10 -3.71
C ILE A 330 -16.12 26.95 -5.23
N GLN A 331 -14.85 26.96 -5.68
CA GLN A 331 -14.48 26.69 -7.06
C GLN A 331 -13.21 25.80 -7.12
N PRO A 332 -13.14 24.80 -8.01
CA PRO A 332 -14.24 24.31 -8.82
C PRO A 332 -15.28 23.55 -7.97
N ASN A 333 -16.49 23.47 -8.47
CA ASN A 333 -17.57 22.74 -7.80
C ASN A 333 -17.56 21.23 -8.10
N ILE A 334 -16.54 20.73 -8.80
CA ILE A 334 -16.35 19.31 -9.13
C ILE A 334 -14.86 19.03 -9.35
N LEU A 335 -14.37 17.95 -8.77
CA LEU A 335 -13.04 17.40 -9.00
C LEU A 335 -13.19 16.03 -9.61
N ILE A 336 -12.33 15.71 -10.59
CA ILE A 336 -12.36 14.42 -11.29
C ILE A 336 -10.97 13.81 -11.28
N PHE A 337 -10.87 12.63 -10.70
CA PHE A 337 -9.65 11.84 -10.66
C PHE A 337 -9.81 10.56 -11.47
N SER A 338 -8.73 10.13 -12.06
CA SER A 338 -8.60 8.92 -12.86
C SER A 338 -7.25 8.29 -12.59
N ASN A 339 -7.03 7.11 -13.12
CA ASN A 339 -5.75 6.40 -13.12
C ASN A 339 -4.54 7.30 -13.52
N SER A 340 -4.74 8.30 -14.38
CA SER A 340 -3.67 9.15 -14.91
C SER A 340 -3.37 10.41 -14.10
N ASN A 341 -4.25 10.83 -13.20
CA ASN A 341 -4.11 12.10 -12.48
C ASN A 341 -4.41 12.02 -10.97
N TRP A 342 -4.59 10.86 -10.43
CA TRP A 342 -5.00 10.63 -9.03
C TRP A 342 -4.04 11.26 -8.00
N GLN A 343 -2.73 11.21 -8.25
CA GLN A 343 -1.71 11.83 -7.41
C GLN A 343 -1.57 13.34 -7.61
N ASN A 344 -2.08 13.90 -8.71
CA ASN A 344 -1.92 15.31 -9.02
C ASN A 344 -2.88 16.13 -8.17
N PRO A 345 -2.41 16.95 -7.22
CA PRO A 345 -3.29 17.75 -6.40
C PRO A 345 -4.12 18.71 -7.24
N GLN A 346 -5.43 18.67 -7.10
CA GLN A 346 -6.34 19.63 -7.69
C GLN A 346 -6.66 20.72 -6.68
N THR A 347 -6.55 21.98 -7.11
CA THR A 347 -6.74 23.14 -6.24
C THR A 347 -8.21 23.47 -6.09
N VAL A 348 -8.62 23.70 -4.85
CA VAL A 348 -9.94 24.22 -4.48
C VAL A 348 -9.76 25.60 -3.85
N THR A 349 -10.54 26.55 -4.31
CA THR A 349 -10.58 27.92 -3.79
C THR A 349 -11.92 28.14 -3.11
N VAL A 350 -11.88 28.66 -1.89
CA VAL A 350 -13.05 29.11 -1.15
C VAL A 350 -12.97 30.64 -1.05
N SER A 351 -14.04 31.30 -1.41
CA SER A 351 -14.14 32.77 -1.36
C SER A 351 -15.20 33.16 -0.36
N GLY A 352 -14.88 34.08 0.54
CA GLY A 352 -15.84 34.72 1.42
C GLY A 352 -16.88 35.49 0.60
N ILE A 353 -18.07 35.59 1.11
CA ILE A 353 -19.15 36.42 0.56
C ILE A 353 -19.35 37.57 1.50
N ASN A 354 -19.40 38.77 0.91
CA ASN A 354 -19.70 40.00 1.61
C ASN A 354 -21.21 40.16 1.73
N ASP A 355 -21.66 40.46 2.90
CA ASP A 355 -22.96 41.14 3.07
C ASP A 355 -22.75 42.49 3.76
N ASP A 356 -23.70 43.05 4.44
CA ASP A 356 -23.59 44.32 5.14
C ASP A 356 -24.12 44.20 6.59
N ILE A 357 -24.14 42.95 7.13
CA ILE A 357 -24.69 42.63 8.46
C ILE A 357 -23.55 42.43 9.45
N ASP A 358 -23.55 43.15 10.57
CA ASP A 358 -22.67 42.82 11.71
C ASP A 358 -23.22 41.58 12.43
N ASP A 359 -22.82 40.35 11.98
CA ASP A 359 -23.27 39.07 12.54
C ASP A 359 -22.15 38.26 13.21
N ASP A 360 -21.02 38.90 13.46
CA ASP A 360 -19.77 38.29 13.92
C ASP A 360 -19.17 37.34 12.88
N ASN A 361 -17.95 36.84 13.16
CA ASN A 361 -17.26 35.88 12.30
C ASN A 361 -18.04 34.57 12.17
N GLN A 362 -18.45 34.20 10.98
CA GLN A 362 -19.21 32.99 10.70
C GLN A 362 -18.32 31.79 10.42
N THR A 363 -18.65 30.60 11.00
CA THR A 363 -17.92 29.37 10.76
C THR A 363 -18.62 28.55 9.71
N ILE A 364 -17.93 28.27 8.59
CA ILE A 364 -18.40 27.38 7.55
C ILE A 364 -17.64 26.05 7.55
N THR A 365 -18.31 25.00 7.12
CA THR A 365 -17.71 23.68 6.92
C THR A 365 -17.73 23.33 5.43
N ILE A 366 -16.56 23.03 4.89
CA ILE A 366 -16.43 22.50 3.54
C ILE A 366 -16.51 20.98 3.61
N PHE A 367 -17.40 20.40 2.84
CA PHE A 367 -17.55 18.96 2.66
C PHE A 367 -16.92 18.55 1.33
N LEU A 368 -16.25 17.40 1.32
CA LEU A 368 -15.76 16.75 0.12
C LEU A 368 -16.57 15.48 -0.10
N ASP A 369 -17.67 15.60 -0.82
CA ASP A 369 -18.60 14.49 -1.05
C ASP A 369 -18.26 13.73 -2.33
N ASN A 370 -18.26 12.40 -2.23
CA ASN A 370 -18.09 11.52 -3.37
C ASN A 370 -19.41 11.39 -4.14
N LYS A 371 -19.40 11.72 -5.44
CA LYS A 371 -20.60 11.67 -6.27
C LYS A 371 -20.78 10.29 -6.89
N ILE A 372 -21.74 9.51 -6.40
CA ILE A 372 -21.95 8.11 -6.79
C ILE A 372 -23.23 7.86 -7.60
N THR A 373 -24.16 8.82 -7.73
CA THR A 373 -25.40 8.64 -8.50
C THR A 373 -25.56 9.72 -9.58
N ALA A 374 -26.02 9.25 -10.74
CA ALA A 374 -26.41 10.13 -11.85
C ALA A 374 -27.91 10.48 -11.76
N ASN A 375 -28.24 11.76 -11.79
CA ASN A 375 -29.61 12.21 -11.99
C ASN A 375 -29.88 12.26 -13.49
N ASN A 376 -30.71 11.46 -14.04
CA ASN A 376 -31.33 11.39 -15.40
C ASN A 376 -30.66 12.12 -16.61
N PHE A 377 -29.49 12.73 -16.45
CA PHE A 377 -28.63 13.34 -17.46
C PHE A 377 -27.25 12.71 -17.39
N VAL A 378 -26.44 12.82 -18.44
CA VAL A 378 -25.06 12.31 -18.49
C VAL A 378 -24.22 13.05 -17.45
N GLU A 379 -24.38 12.70 -16.19
CA GLU A 379 -23.59 13.24 -15.09
C GLU A 379 -22.35 12.37 -14.85
N LEU A 380 -21.26 13.04 -14.55
CA LEU A 380 -20.05 12.40 -14.07
C LEU A 380 -20.29 11.86 -12.66
N VAL A 381 -20.06 10.58 -12.46
CA VAL A 381 -20.17 9.91 -11.16
C VAL A 381 -18.91 9.10 -10.89
N THR A 382 -18.64 8.84 -9.62
CA THR A 382 -17.62 7.87 -9.21
C THR A 382 -18.02 6.49 -9.69
N THR A 383 -17.09 5.79 -10.34
CA THR A 383 -17.30 4.45 -10.89
C THR A 383 -16.38 3.42 -10.25
N ASP A 384 -15.33 3.85 -9.59
CA ASP A 384 -14.44 2.97 -8.85
C ASP A 384 -15.14 2.40 -7.61
N PRO A 385 -15.28 1.06 -7.50
CA PRO A 385 -16.02 0.43 -6.42
C PRO A 385 -15.39 0.63 -5.03
N LYS A 386 -14.07 0.81 -4.93
CA LYS A 386 -13.37 1.03 -3.67
C LYS A 386 -13.67 2.40 -3.07
N TYR A 387 -13.96 3.36 -3.94
CA TYR A 387 -14.41 4.69 -3.55
C TYR A 387 -15.93 4.80 -3.37
N ILE A 388 -16.68 3.71 -3.62
CA ILE A 388 -18.13 3.64 -3.40
C ILE A 388 -18.37 2.87 -2.10
N PRO A 389 -18.86 3.50 -1.02
CA PRO A 389 -19.13 2.79 0.22
C PRO A 389 -20.15 1.66 0.03
N PRO A 390 -20.02 0.54 0.76
CA PRO A 390 -20.92 -0.59 0.64
C PRO A 390 -22.37 -0.18 0.92
N SER A 391 -23.27 -0.54 0.02
CA SER A 391 -24.68 -0.17 0.05
C SER A 391 -25.41 -0.67 1.29
N SER A 392 -25.77 0.25 2.17
CA SER A 392 -26.91 0.04 3.04
C SER A 392 -27.79 1.29 2.99
N SER A 393 -28.91 1.17 2.26
CA SER A 393 -30.03 2.13 2.11
C SER A 393 -29.65 3.49 1.51
N TYR A 394 -29.81 3.63 0.18
CA TYR A 394 -29.35 4.79 -0.56
C TYR A 394 -30.44 5.52 -1.36
N ASN A 395 -30.65 6.79 -1.08
CA ASN A 395 -31.48 7.73 -1.81
C ASN A 395 -30.65 8.84 -2.52
N GLY A 396 -29.65 8.42 -3.32
CA GLY A 396 -29.05 9.30 -4.33
C GLY A 396 -28.05 10.38 -3.89
N TYR A 397 -27.96 10.70 -2.64
CA TYR A 397 -26.90 11.49 -2.02
C TYR A 397 -26.34 10.71 -0.85
N TYR A 398 -25.04 10.59 -0.76
CA TYR A 398 -24.39 10.27 0.51
C TYR A 398 -24.31 11.57 1.33
N PRO A 399 -25.19 11.76 2.29
CA PRO A 399 -24.75 12.51 3.43
C PRO A 399 -23.67 11.65 4.06
N TYR A 400 -22.48 12.18 4.20
CA TYR A 400 -21.43 11.66 5.03
C TYR A 400 -22.04 10.96 6.25
N ASN A 401 -21.81 9.63 6.38
CA ASN A 401 -22.16 8.94 7.61
C ASN A 401 -20.95 9.05 8.55
N PRO A 402 -20.98 9.96 9.54
CA PRO A 402 -19.87 10.17 10.46
C PRO A 402 -19.49 8.93 11.27
N SER A 403 -20.35 7.92 11.32
CA SER A 403 -20.12 6.71 12.12
C SER A 403 -19.32 5.61 11.41
N VAL A 404 -19.07 5.72 10.10
CA VAL A 404 -18.32 4.70 9.33
C VAL A 404 -16.93 5.19 8.91
N TYR A 405 -16.77 6.53 8.75
CA TYR A 405 -15.50 7.15 8.36
C TYR A 405 -15.18 8.35 9.27
N ASP A 406 -15.48 8.24 10.57
CA ASP A 406 -15.21 9.32 11.53
C ASP A 406 -13.72 9.38 11.91
N ASN A 407 -12.89 9.66 10.90
CA ASN A 407 -11.53 10.13 11.11
C ASN A 407 -11.40 11.66 10.95
N GLY A 408 -12.51 12.39 10.87
CA GLY A 408 -12.51 13.86 10.73
C GLY A 408 -11.90 14.39 9.43
N SER A 409 -11.58 13.51 8.48
CA SER A 409 -10.67 13.80 7.37
C SER A 409 -11.30 14.52 6.18
N TYR A 410 -12.64 14.59 6.11
CA TYR A 410 -13.33 15.16 4.94
C TYR A 410 -14.12 16.42 5.23
N ARG A 411 -13.90 17.02 6.39
CA ARG A 411 -14.51 18.28 6.82
C ARG A 411 -13.45 19.32 7.09
N ILE A 412 -13.51 20.43 6.37
CA ILE A 412 -12.60 21.54 6.52
C ILE A 412 -13.39 22.68 7.11
N GLN A 413 -13.01 23.19 8.28
CA GLN A 413 -13.63 24.36 8.89
C GLN A 413 -12.84 25.60 8.52
N LEU A 414 -13.55 26.63 8.10
CA LEU A 414 -13.07 27.97 7.81
C LEU A 414 -13.94 28.99 8.53
N ILE A 415 -13.38 30.15 8.78
CA ILE A 415 -14.09 31.29 9.32
C ILE A 415 -14.20 32.28 8.18
N ASN A 416 -15.43 32.78 7.91
CA ASN A 416 -15.63 34.02 7.20
C ASN A 416 -15.49 35.15 8.23
N VAL A 417 -14.54 36.01 8.01
CA VAL A 417 -14.26 37.12 8.92
C VAL A 417 -15.14 38.27 8.51
N ASP A 418 -16.05 38.62 9.41
CA ASP A 418 -16.94 39.77 9.32
C ASP A 418 -16.13 41.08 9.33
N ASP A 419 -16.40 41.99 8.44
CA ASP A 419 -15.83 43.35 8.39
C ASP A 419 -16.85 44.48 8.61
N ASP A 420 -18.09 44.13 8.92
CA ASP A 420 -19.12 45.07 9.31
C ASP A 420 -19.08 45.37 10.80
N ASN A 421 -19.65 46.54 11.14
CA ASN A 421 -19.76 46.96 12.52
C ASN A 421 -21.00 47.82 12.73
N ALA A 422 -21.91 47.33 13.55
CA ALA A 422 -23.12 48.05 13.87
C ALA A 422 -22.83 49.36 14.64
N SER A 423 -23.26 50.45 14.09
CA SER A 423 -23.09 51.77 14.70
C SER A 423 -24.15 52.75 14.16
N ILE A 424 -24.32 53.88 14.84
CA ILE A 424 -25.19 54.99 14.41
C ILE A 424 -24.29 56.16 14.03
N GLU A 425 -24.34 56.56 12.78
CA GLU A 425 -23.64 57.72 12.29
C GLU A 425 -24.56 58.95 12.38
N VAL A 426 -24.10 60.00 13.07
CA VAL A 426 -24.81 61.28 13.27
C VAL A 426 -24.01 62.38 12.60
N SER A 427 -24.65 63.16 11.70
CA SER A 427 -23.97 64.25 11.05
C SER A 427 -23.87 65.47 12.00
N SER A 428 -23.01 66.44 11.68
CA SER A 428 -23.03 67.76 12.31
C SER A 428 -24.33 68.46 12.02
N LEU A 429 -24.73 69.40 12.91
CA LEU A 429 -25.87 70.34 12.70
C LEU A 429 -25.64 71.22 11.46
N SER A 430 -26.74 71.58 10.78
CA SER A 430 -26.72 72.61 9.72
C SER A 430 -26.33 73.95 10.29
N ASP A 431 -26.92 74.33 11.45
CA ASP A 431 -26.65 75.52 12.23
C ASP A 431 -26.63 75.11 13.71
N ASN A 432 -25.86 75.80 14.54
CA ASN A 432 -25.79 75.52 15.97
C ASN A 432 -26.83 76.31 16.78
N TYR A 433 -27.87 76.84 16.12
CA TYR A 433 -28.95 77.60 16.77
C TYR A 433 -30.28 77.39 16.04
N THR A 434 -31.34 77.59 16.73
CA THR A 434 -32.71 77.84 16.23
C THR A 434 -33.10 79.26 16.55
N THR A 435 -34.29 79.68 16.18
CA THR A 435 -34.82 81.01 16.57
C THR A 435 -36.24 80.87 17.03
N GLU A 436 -36.68 81.70 17.97
CA GLU A 436 -38.06 81.74 18.47
C GLU A 436 -39.06 82.03 17.39
N SER A 437 -38.68 82.76 16.37
CA SER A 437 -39.53 83.00 15.18
C SER A 437 -39.74 81.72 14.33
N GLY A 438 -39.37 80.51 14.84
CA GLY A 438 -39.54 79.23 14.18
C GLY A 438 -38.43 78.86 13.23
N GLY A 439 -37.24 79.47 13.44
CA GLY A 439 -36.03 79.07 12.71
C GLY A 439 -35.65 77.60 12.97
N THR A 440 -35.08 76.92 11.97
CA THR A 440 -34.79 75.49 12.03
C THR A 440 -33.32 75.20 11.86
N SER A 441 -32.84 74.20 12.59
CA SER A 441 -31.60 73.48 12.32
C SER A 441 -31.92 72.02 12.04
N PHE A 442 -31.02 71.29 11.40
CA PHE A 442 -31.22 69.88 11.14
C PHE A 442 -29.90 69.13 11.20
N PHE A 443 -29.99 67.82 11.46
CA PHE A 443 -28.93 66.85 11.34
C PHE A 443 -29.48 65.56 10.70
N THR A 444 -28.59 64.67 10.28
CA THR A 444 -28.99 63.38 9.71
C THR A 444 -28.45 62.26 10.53
N ILE A 445 -29.15 61.12 10.56
CA ILE A 445 -28.71 59.90 11.14
C ILE A 445 -28.87 58.79 10.12
N ARG A 446 -27.94 57.76 10.16
CA ARG A 446 -28.04 56.49 9.45
C ARG A 446 -27.37 55.40 10.26
N LEU A 447 -27.60 54.14 9.89
CA LEU A 447 -26.86 53.01 10.43
C LEU A 447 -25.63 52.74 9.57
N THR A 448 -24.66 52.00 10.12
CA THR A 448 -23.41 51.62 9.43
C THR A 448 -23.44 50.19 8.89
N SER A 449 -24.33 49.31 9.40
CA SER A 449 -24.57 47.97 8.91
C SER A 449 -26.07 47.69 8.78
N GLU A 450 -26.43 46.66 7.98
CA GLU A 450 -27.82 46.23 7.79
C GLU A 450 -28.34 45.54 9.06
N PRO A 451 -29.44 46.02 9.63
CA PRO A 451 -29.98 45.43 10.84
C PRO A 451 -30.82 44.16 10.55
N LEU A 452 -30.64 43.13 11.34
CA LEU A 452 -31.47 41.92 11.32
C LEU A 452 -32.92 42.16 11.74
N GLY A 453 -33.21 43.30 12.35
CA GLY A 453 -34.55 43.72 12.77
C GLY A 453 -34.68 45.23 12.76
N ALA A 454 -35.92 45.75 12.73
CA ALA A 454 -36.13 47.18 12.74
C ALA A 454 -35.45 47.85 13.95
N VAL A 455 -34.72 48.94 13.69
CA VAL A 455 -34.07 49.79 14.71
C VAL A 455 -34.80 51.10 14.82
N GLN A 456 -35.44 51.34 15.94
CA GLN A 456 -36.09 52.59 16.26
C GLN A 456 -35.25 53.38 17.27
N ILE A 457 -34.91 54.61 16.94
CA ILE A 457 -34.13 55.52 17.78
C ILE A 457 -35.07 56.60 18.32
N SER A 458 -35.20 56.71 19.65
CA SER A 458 -36.00 57.79 20.27
C SER A 458 -35.08 58.97 20.51
N VAL A 459 -35.56 60.16 20.06
CA VAL A 459 -34.81 61.39 20.15
C VAL A 459 -35.77 62.47 20.69
N SER A 460 -35.33 63.23 21.69
CA SER A 460 -36.10 64.32 22.29
C SER A 460 -35.27 65.59 22.48
N SER A 461 -35.92 66.70 22.84
CA SER A 461 -35.25 67.86 23.39
C SER A 461 -35.34 67.85 24.90
N ASP A 462 -34.24 68.15 25.59
CA ASP A 462 -34.24 68.32 27.07
C ASP A 462 -34.93 69.56 27.53
N ASN A 463 -35.19 70.56 26.61
CA ASN A 463 -36.00 71.74 26.81
C ASN A 463 -36.94 71.93 25.61
N ILE A 464 -38.17 71.42 25.74
CA ILE A 464 -39.18 71.49 24.68
C ILE A 464 -39.81 72.88 24.53
N SER A 465 -39.58 73.81 25.47
CA SER A 465 -40.01 75.24 25.33
C SER A 465 -39.08 75.99 24.40
N GLU A 466 -37.82 75.51 24.21
CA GLU A 466 -36.85 76.14 23.34
C GLU A 466 -36.75 75.50 21.95
N GLY A 467 -36.98 74.21 21.88
CA GLY A 467 -36.91 73.55 20.60
C GLY A 467 -37.50 72.12 20.59
N VAL A 468 -38.02 71.75 19.43
CA VAL A 468 -38.66 70.45 19.22
C VAL A 468 -38.03 69.76 18.01
N VAL A 469 -37.69 68.49 18.17
CA VAL A 469 -37.12 67.67 17.10
C VAL A 469 -38.18 66.82 16.39
N THR A 470 -38.15 66.78 15.07
CA THR A 470 -39.09 66.00 14.26
C THR A 470 -38.34 65.30 13.06
N PRO A 471 -38.51 63.99 12.83
CA PRO A 471 -39.28 63.04 13.64
C PRO A 471 -38.58 62.70 14.96
N SER A 472 -39.35 62.39 16.00
CA SER A 472 -38.84 62.01 17.33
C SER A 472 -38.51 60.52 17.43
N THR A 473 -38.86 59.66 16.45
CA THR A 473 -38.64 58.21 16.43
C THR A 473 -38.31 57.70 15.02
N PRO A 474 -37.20 58.18 14.44
CA PRO A 474 -36.71 57.61 13.17
C PRO A 474 -36.55 56.11 13.28
N THR A 475 -36.92 55.39 12.19
CA THR A 475 -36.88 53.89 12.16
C THR A 475 -36.12 53.41 10.94
N PHE A 476 -35.18 52.53 11.16
CA PHE A 476 -34.35 51.89 10.15
C PHE A 476 -34.73 50.41 10.00
N THR A 477 -34.60 49.89 8.79
CA THR A 477 -34.85 48.50 8.39
C THR A 477 -33.82 48.09 7.37
N ALA A 478 -33.75 46.82 7.01
CA ALA A 478 -32.90 46.30 5.93
C ALA A 478 -33.00 47.07 4.61
N SER A 479 -34.10 47.79 4.36
CA SER A 479 -34.30 48.53 3.10
C SER A 479 -33.85 49.98 3.14
N ASN A 480 -33.56 50.56 4.32
CA ASN A 480 -33.26 52.00 4.47
C ASN A 480 -32.15 52.32 5.50
N TRP A 481 -31.46 51.34 5.99
CA TRP A 481 -30.46 51.48 7.06
C TRP A 481 -29.33 52.46 6.70
N ASN A 482 -28.88 52.45 5.47
CA ASN A 482 -27.78 53.27 4.93
C ASN A 482 -28.27 54.63 4.36
N ILE A 483 -29.59 54.90 4.43
CA ILE A 483 -30.18 56.13 3.90
C ILE A 483 -30.27 57.15 5.03
N ASN A 484 -29.66 58.35 4.84
CA ASN A 484 -29.71 59.40 5.79
C ASN A 484 -31.17 59.84 6.06
N GLN A 485 -31.63 59.71 7.30
CA GLN A 485 -32.90 60.30 7.77
C GLN A 485 -32.63 61.65 8.41
N THR A 486 -33.31 62.67 7.95
CA THR A 486 -33.14 64.03 8.44
C THR A 486 -34.05 64.28 9.65
N LEU A 487 -33.47 64.76 10.74
CA LEU A 487 -34.19 65.26 11.91
C LEU A 487 -34.08 66.77 11.92
N THR A 488 -35.24 67.41 11.90
CA THR A 488 -35.35 68.87 11.92
C THR A 488 -35.69 69.36 13.33
N ILE A 489 -34.92 70.28 13.82
CA ILE A 489 -35.11 70.95 15.09
C ILE A 489 -35.72 72.28 14.77
N THR A 490 -36.86 72.59 15.40
CA THR A 490 -37.58 73.84 15.22
C THR A 490 -37.61 74.61 16.53
N GLY A 491 -37.11 75.84 16.52
CA GLY A 491 -37.17 76.73 17.67
C GLY A 491 -38.61 77.02 18.07
N GLN A 492 -38.87 77.22 19.34
CA GLN A 492 -40.17 77.51 19.91
C GLN A 492 -40.19 78.98 20.36
N ASP A 493 -41.31 79.57 20.14
CA ASP A 493 -41.58 80.98 20.44
C ASP A 493 -42.22 81.09 21.83
N ASP A 494 -41.75 82.03 22.67
CA ASP A 494 -42.45 82.40 23.88
C ASP A 494 -42.57 83.93 23.96
N THR A 495 -42.60 84.55 25.08
CA THR A 495 -42.77 86.04 25.21
C THR A 495 -41.84 86.57 26.27
N ASP A 496 -40.94 85.75 26.76
CA ASP A 496 -40.05 86.12 27.85
C ASP A 496 -38.70 86.59 27.27
N GLU A 497 -38.25 87.77 27.59
CA GLU A 497 -36.92 88.28 27.26
C GLU A 497 -35.92 87.64 28.18
N ASP A 498 -35.52 86.37 27.87
CA ASP A 498 -34.61 85.60 28.70
C ASP A 498 -33.24 85.37 28.04
N GLY A 499 -33.04 85.87 26.81
CA GLY A 499 -31.82 85.77 26.02
C GLY A 499 -31.68 84.44 25.36
N ASP A 500 -30.60 84.26 24.56
CA ASP A 500 -30.31 82.96 23.86
C ASP A 500 -30.17 81.81 24.88
N ILE A 501 -31.08 80.84 24.84
CA ILE A 501 -31.15 79.71 25.79
C ILE A 501 -30.55 78.45 25.18
N ASP A 502 -29.53 77.90 25.86
CA ASP A 502 -28.90 76.62 25.50
C ASP A 502 -29.81 75.42 25.81
N TYR A 503 -29.91 74.49 24.88
CA TYR A 503 -30.60 73.21 25.08
C TYR A 503 -29.90 72.07 24.29
N ASN A 504 -30.26 70.83 24.57
CA ASN A 504 -29.70 69.68 23.92
C ASN A 504 -30.77 68.82 23.24
N ILE A 505 -30.41 68.24 22.09
CA ILE A 505 -31.13 67.14 21.53
C ILE A 505 -30.50 65.86 22.12
N VAL A 506 -31.34 65.05 22.76
CA VAL A 506 -30.96 63.90 23.53
C VAL A 506 -31.40 62.61 22.79
N PHE A 507 -30.50 61.62 22.67
CA PHE A 507 -30.86 60.29 22.22
C PHE A 507 -31.31 59.49 23.45
N ASP A 508 -32.62 59.16 23.52
CA ASP A 508 -33.23 58.58 24.73
C ASP A 508 -33.08 57.06 24.80
N SER A 509 -33.29 56.37 23.69
CA SER A 509 -33.23 54.88 23.62
C SER A 509 -33.10 54.34 22.20
N ILE A 510 -32.57 53.17 22.09
CA ILE A 510 -32.61 52.34 20.89
C ILE A 510 -33.50 51.14 21.20
N LEU A 511 -34.48 50.88 20.33
CA LEU A 511 -35.36 49.71 20.40
C LEU A 511 -35.18 48.85 19.14
N SER A 512 -34.65 47.63 19.30
CA SER A 512 -34.48 46.69 18.21
C SER A 512 -34.58 45.26 18.70
N SER A 513 -34.97 44.33 17.82
CA SER A 513 -34.79 42.90 18.00
C SER A 513 -33.38 42.44 17.60
N ASP A 514 -32.64 43.26 16.89
CA ASP A 514 -31.24 43.04 16.59
C ASP A 514 -30.40 43.37 17.83
N THR A 515 -29.67 42.35 18.32
CA THR A 515 -28.89 42.45 19.56
C THR A 515 -27.69 43.38 19.42
N LYS A 516 -27.13 43.51 18.22
CA LYS A 516 -25.99 44.40 17.94
C LYS A 516 -26.42 45.85 18.14
N TYR A 517 -27.53 46.26 17.54
CA TYR A 517 -28.08 47.60 17.70
C TYR A 517 -28.70 47.86 19.07
N GLN A 518 -29.36 46.85 19.65
CA GLN A 518 -30.00 46.99 20.97
C GLN A 518 -28.96 47.23 22.09
N SER A 519 -27.73 46.73 21.90
CA SER A 519 -26.66 46.84 22.90
C SER A 519 -25.75 48.08 22.72
N LEU A 520 -25.96 48.87 21.67
CA LEU A 520 -25.15 50.08 21.43
C LEU A 520 -25.31 51.10 22.54
N SER A 521 -24.23 51.82 22.81
CA SER A 521 -24.29 53.07 23.55
C SER A 521 -24.98 54.14 22.70
N LEU A 522 -25.81 54.96 23.35
CA LEU A 522 -26.45 56.08 22.68
C LEU A 522 -25.40 57.06 22.16
N PRO A 523 -25.68 57.73 21.02
CA PRO A 523 -24.84 58.84 20.55
C PRO A 523 -24.77 59.96 21.57
N ASP A 524 -23.73 60.80 21.46
CA ASP A 524 -23.59 61.98 22.30
C ASP A 524 -24.72 63.01 22.01
N ASN A 525 -25.12 63.71 23.05
CA ASN A 525 -26.14 64.80 22.92
C ASN A 525 -25.61 65.90 22.00
N ILE A 526 -26.53 66.50 21.27
CA ILE A 526 -26.25 67.61 20.35
C ILE A 526 -26.67 68.91 21.02
N SER A 527 -25.71 69.80 21.30
CA SER A 527 -25.94 71.07 21.94
C SER A 527 -26.18 72.17 20.91
N LEU A 528 -27.19 73.01 21.13
CA LEU A 528 -27.50 74.20 20.36
C LEU A 528 -28.25 75.22 21.27
N PHE A 529 -28.52 76.39 20.77
CA PHE A 529 -29.30 77.42 21.51
C PHE A 529 -30.47 77.89 20.65
N ASN A 530 -31.53 78.30 21.32
CA ASN A 530 -32.66 79.07 20.70
C ASN A 530 -32.34 80.54 20.83
N LYS A 531 -32.44 81.23 19.72
CA LYS A 531 -32.12 82.65 19.67
C LYS A 531 -33.38 83.48 19.98
N ASP A 532 -33.31 84.24 21.08
CA ASP A 532 -34.32 85.13 21.56
C ASP A 532 -34.62 86.27 20.51
N ASP A 533 -35.85 86.52 20.19
CA ASP A 533 -36.27 87.57 19.31
C ASP A 533 -37.28 88.53 20.00
N ASP A 534 -37.49 88.38 21.31
CA ASP A 534 -38.28 89.32 22.09
C ASP A 534 -37.51 90.61 22.41
N SER A 535 -38.22 91.71 22.42
CA SER A 535 -37.63 92.97 22.78
C SER A 535 -37.92 93.28 24.24
N PRO A 536 -37.02 93.97 24.94
CA PRO A 536 -37.28 94.38 26.29
C PRO A 536 -38.62 95.11 26.37
N ASN A 537 -39.50 94.61 27.25
CA ASN A 537 -40.75 95.23 27.56
C ASN A 537 -40.45 96.59 28.15
N THR A 538 -40.06 97.61 27.30
CA THR A 538 -40.05 98.96 27.71
C THR A 538 -41.52 99.40 27.95
N PRO A 539 -41.90 99.80 29.22
CA PRO A 539 -43.26 100.30 29.45
C PRO A 539 -43.52 101.45 28.50
N GLY A 540 -44.31 101.21 27.53
CA GLY A 540 -44.68 102.22 26.60
C GLY A 540 -45.43 103.32 27.34
N TYR A 541 -44.74 104.43 27.61
CA TYR A 541 -45.46 105.64 28.01
C TYR A 541 -46.28 106.12 26.81
N TYR A 542 -47.56 105.81 26.85
CA TYR A 542 -48.50 106.49 25.98
C TYR A 542 -48.59 107.92 26.43
N ILE A 543 -47.81 108.85 25.85
CA ILE A 543 -48.05 110.30 25.96
C ILE A 543 -49.22 110.62 25.05
N THR A 544 -50.42 110.62 25.61
CA THR A 544 -51.51 111.25 24.99
C THR A 544 -51.21 112.73 25.06
N LEU A 545 -50.72 113.31 23.97
CA LEU A 545 -50.65 114.74 23.82
C LEU A 545 -52.08 115.29 23.89
N PRO A 546 -52.38 116.20 24.82
CA PRO A 546 -53.66 116.84 24.81
C PRO A 546 -53.80 117.57 23.50
N SER A 547 -54.93 117.40 22.86
CA SER A 547 -55.30 118.13 21.67
C SER A 547 -55.56 119.55 22.08
N ASN A 548 -54.49 120.31 22.07
CA ASN A 548 -54.70 121.78 22.18
C ASN A 548 -54.79 122.41 20.79
N ASN A 549 -55.95 122.49 20.37
CA ASN A 549 -56.25 123.55 19.34
C ASN A 549 -55.90 124.87 19.94
N THR A 550 -54.78 125.40 19.61
CA THR A 550 -54.54 126.83 19.85
C THR A 550 -55.16 127.57 18.70
N ASP A 551 -56.17 128.25 19.06
CA ASP A 551 -56.78 129.27 18.21
C ASP A 551 -55.79 130.44 18.00
N GLU A 552 -55.65 130.90 16.76
CA GLU A 552 -54.77 132.03 16.39
C GLU A 552 -55.11 133.38 17.08
N ASN A 553 -56.02 133.36 17.96
CA ASN A 553 -56.40 134.53 18.66
C ASN A 553 -55.98 134.67 20.12
N GLY A 554 -54.72 134.37 20.38
CA GLY A 554 -53.94 134.59 21.57
C GLY A 554 -54.67 135.39 22.70
N ILE A 555 -55.08 134.65 23.74
CA ILE A 555 -55.26 135.30 25.05
C ILE A 555 -54.90 134.28 26.12
N THR A 556 -53.91 134.52 26.78
CA THR A 556 -53.28 134.22 28.04
C THR A 556 -53.84 133.10 28.87
#